data_b0e79800e72a1b35ad5a3ec4fd9bcc55
#
_entry.id   b0e79800e72a1b35ad5a3ec4fd9bcc55
#
_cell.length_a   1.000
_cell.length_b   1.000
_cell.length_c   1.000
_cell.angle_alpha   90.00
_cell.angle_beta   90.00
_cell.angle_gamma   90.00
#
_symmetry.space_group_name_H-M   'P 1'
#
loop_
_entity.id
_entity.type
_entity.pdbx_description
1 polymer ?
#
loop_
_entity_poly.entity_id
_entity_poly.type
_entity_poly.pdbx_seq_one_letter_code
_entity_poly.pdbx_strand_id
1 'polypeptide(L)'
;MRSRIQIARPRVEAVKALLRPVVRPARLYLSWLVKFAFARGPLTIADYIDYFALRNRRLFFVQIGACDGVANDPIHRWARLDRWSGILVEPVPENMRKLKENYKGRSRLIFEEVAIAEHSGTKTFYRLASPDHALPEWTMQLGSFERKTILSHRTVLPDIDQYLVGSEVRTLTLKDLLKKHGVRRFELMLVDCEGYDFAVVKQIDSLESLPSAIVYEHVHMAAPSECADFLSNLGYRTLQFATDTLAYREGVFPHRLIRSAAVSRV
;
A
#
# COMPACT_ATOMS: atom_id res chain seq x y z
N MET A 1 -6.07 -60.54 2.48
CA MET A 1 -4.99 -59.60 2.70
C MET A 1 -4.91 -58.64 1.52
N ARG A 2 -5.42 -57.42 1.65
CA ARG A 2 -5.29 -56.37 0.59
C ARG A 2 -4.29 -55.34 1.13
N SER A 3 -3.08 -55.33 0.60
CA SER A 3 -2.07 -54.33 0.89
C SER A 3 -2.46 -53.00 0.26
N ARG A 4 -2.79 -52.00 1.07
CA ARG A 4 -2.93 -50.61 0.62
C ARG A 4 -1.54 -50.04 0.33
N ILE A 5 -1.26 -49.78 -0.93
CA ILE A 5 -0.08 -49.06 -1.34
C ILE A 5 -0.22 -47.61 -0.83
N GLN A 6 0.54 -47.24 0.17
CA GLN A 6 0.71 -45.85 0.61
C GLN A 6 1.58 -45.12 -0.41
N ILE A 7 0.95 -44.43 -1.34
CA ILE A 7 1.68 -43.56 -2.27
C ILE A 7 2.18 -42.34 -1.49
N ALA A 8 3.47 -42.15 -1.51
CA ALA A 8 4.21 -41.19 -0.69
C ALA A 8 3.76 -39.77 -0.88
N ARG A 9 3.14 -39.17 0.16
CA ARG A 9 2.74 -37.76 0.27
C ARG A 9 3.85 -36.71 -0.04
N PRO A 10 5.16 -36.94 0.16
CA PRO A 10 6.19 -35.93 -0.07
C PRO A 10 6.38 -35.53 -1.54
N ARG A 11 6.12 -36.42 -2.50
CA ARG A 11 6.23 -36.05 -3.94
C ARG A 11 5.15 -35.10 -4.42
N VAL A 12 3.94 -35.20 -3.87
CA VAL A 12 2.82 -34.32 -4.24
C VAL A 12 3.04 -32.90 -3.72
N GLU A 13 3.58 -32.73 -2.52
CA GLU A 13 3.90 -31.41 -1.95
C GLU A 13 5.09 -30.75 -2.66
N ALA A 14 6.10 -31.51 -3.06
CA ALA A 14 7.23 -31.01 -3.86
C ALA A 14 6.76 -30.52 -5.24
N VAL A 15 5.88 -31.28 -5.91
CA VAL A 15 5.29 -30.89 -7.21
C VAL A 15 4.39 -29.66 -7.04
N LYS A 16 3.56 -29.57 -5.97
CA LYS A 16 2.78 -28.39 -5.65
C LYS A 16 3.67 -27.17 -5.38
N ALA A 17 4.79 -27.34 -4.68
CA ALA A 17 5.74 -26.25 -4.43
C ALA A 17 6.40 -25.76 -5.72
N LEU A 18 6.78 -26.66 -6.63
CA LEU A 18 7.36 -26.33 -7.92
C LEU A 18 6.37 -25.60 -8.84
N LEU A 19 5.09 -25.99 -8.80
CA LEU A 19 4.02 -25.40 -9.63
C LEU A 19 3.42 -24.13 -9.02
N ARG A 20 3.62 -23.86 -7.73
CA ARG A 20 3.10 -22.67 -7.04
C ARG A 20 3.41 -21.34 -7.76
N PRO A 21 4.63 -21.07 -8.25
CA PRO A 21 4.94 -19.82 -8.93
C PRO A 21 4.25 -19.66 -10.30
N VAL A 22 3.79 -20.74 -10.91
CA VAL A 22 3.09 -20.73 -12.21
C VAL A 22 1.58 -20.76 -12.05
N VAL A 23 1.08 -21.58 -11.13
CA VAL A 23 -0.35 -21.80 -10.93
C VAL A 23 -1.03 -20.64 -10.17
N ARG A 24 -0.36 -19.99 -9.22
CA ARG A 24 -0.92 -18.85 -8.49
C ARG A 24 -1.24 -17.63 -9.39
N PRO A 25 -0.33 -17.18 -10.26
CA PRO A 25 -0.66 -16.08 -11.18
C PRO A 25 -1.78 -16.43 -12.15
N ALA A 26 -1.81 -17.66 -12.65
CA ALA A 26 -2.87 -18.13 -13.56
C ALA A 26 -4.24 -18.18 -12.87
N ARG A 27 -4.30 -18.63 -11.60
CA ARG A 27 -5.52 -18.63 -10.80
C ARG A 27 -6.01 -17.19 -10.49
N LEU A 28 -5.10 -16.30 -10.13
CA LEU A 28 -5.43 -14.89 -9.91
C LEU A 28 -5.94 -14.24 -11.19
N TYR A 29 -5.30 -14.53 -12.32
CA TYR A 29 -5.75 -14.05 -13.62
C TYR A 29 -7.14 -14.59 -13.99
N LEU A 30 -7.37 -15.87 -13.81
CA LEU A 30 -8.65 -16.49 -14.11
C LEU A 30 -9.77 -15.99 -13.17
N SER A 31 -9.50 -15.90 -11.87
CA SER A 31 -10.45 -15.36 -10.90
C SER A 31 -10.79 -13.90 -11.20
N TRP A 32 -9.80 -13.11 -11.62
CA TRP A 32 -10.00 -11.74 -12.04
C TRP A 32 -10.83 -11.65 -13.33
N LEU A 33 -10.52 -12.47 -14.36
CA LEU A 33 -11.30 -12.52 -15.59
C LEU A 33 -12.75 -12.88 -15.32
N VAL A 34 -12.99 -13.89 -14.47
CA VAL A 34 -14.34 -14.31 -14.06
C VAL A 34 -15.04 -13.19 -13.30
N LYS A 35 -14.38 -12.61 -12.30
CA LYS A 35 -14.92 -11.49 -11.53
C LYS A 35 -15.25 -10.32 -12.46
N PHE A 36 -14.35 -9.98 -13.36
CA PHE A 36 -14.49 -8.84 -14.25
C PHE A 36 -15.52 -9.04 -15.36
N ALA A 37 -15.66 -10.28 -15.88
CA ALA A 37 -16.67 -10.62 -16.89
C ALA A 37 -18.08 -10.76 -16.31
N PHE A 38 -18.20 -11.19 -15.05
CA PHE A 38 -19.48 -11.60 -14.43
C PHE A 38 -19.81 -10.85 -13.14
N ALA A 39 -18.93 -9.98 -12.61
CA ALA A 39 -19.23 -9.27 -11.38
C ALA A 39 -20.34 -8.25 -11.58
N ARG A 40 -21.36 -8.36 -10.73
CA ARG A 40 -22.50 -7.46 -10.65
C ARG A 40 -22.39 -6.46 -9.49
N GLY A 41 -21.22 -6.37 -8.85
CA GLY A 41 -20.98 -5.51 -7.70
C GLY A 41 -19.96 -4.40 -7.98
N PRO A 42 -19.87 -3.40 -7.07
CA PRO A 42 -18.88 -2.33 -7.18
C PRO A 42 -17.47 -2.88 -7.08
N LEU A 43 -16.56 -2.31 -7.87
CA LEU A 43 -15.15 -2.64 -7.82
C LEU A 43 -14.49 -1.93 -6.63
N THR A 44 -13.54 -2.63 -6.00
CA THR A 44 -12.72 -2.11 -4.91
C THR A 44 -11.35 -1.64 -5.42
N ILE A 45 -10.59 -0.88 -4.60
CA ILE A 45 -9.20 -0.52 -4.90
C ILE A 45 -8.37 -1.76 -5.24
N ALA A 46 -8.54 -2.85 -4.50
CA ALA A 46 -7.82 -4.10 -4.76
C ALA A 46 -8.11 -4.65 -6.17
N ASP A 47 -9.31 -4.46 -6.70
CA ASP A 47 -9.66 -4.89 -8.06
C ASP A 47 -8.94 -4.06 -9.13
N TYR A 48 -8.77 -2.75 -8.89
CA TYR A 48 -7.99 -1.88 -9.78
C TYR A 48 -6.50 -2.20 -9.73
N ILE A 49 -5.96 -2.45 -8.55
CA ILE A 49 -4.57 -2.88 -8.38
C ILE A 49 -4.34 -4.23 -9.06
N ASP A 50 -5.28 -5.17 -8.97
CA ASP A 50 -5.21 -6.45 -9.67
C ASP A 50 -5.17 -6.26 -11.18
N TYR A 51 -6.05 -5.41 -11.72
CA TYR A 51 -6.01 -5.08 -13.13
C TYR A 51 -4.66 -4.50 -13.53
N PHE A 52 -4.17 -3.54 -12.75
CA PHE A 52 -2.89 -2.88 -12.99
C PHE A 52 -1.73 -3.87 -12.96
N ALA A 53 -1.72 -4.77 -11.98
CA ALA A 53 -0.72 -5.83 -11.83
C ALA A 53 -0.72 -6.82 -13.01
N LEU A 54 -1.88 -7.19 -13.49
CA LEU A 54 -2.00 -8.13 -14.62
C LEU A 54 -1.51 -7.52 -15.93
N ARG A 55 -1.64 -6.20 -16.08
CA ARG A 55 -1.13 -5.46 -17.25
C ARG A 55 0.35 -5.16 -17.16
N ASN A 56 0.87 -4.99 -15.93
CA ASN A 56 2.24 -4.60 -15.66
C ASN A 56 2.96 -5.74 -14.91
N ARG A 57 3.41 -6.77 -15.64
CA ARG A 57 4.06 -7.94 -15.03
C ARG A 57 5.34 -7.62 -14.28
N ARG A 58 6.03 -6.57 -14.67
CA ARG A 58 7.19 -6.00 -13.98
C ARG A 58 6.91 -4.54 -13.77
N LEU A 59 6.81 -4.12 -12.52
CA LEU A 59 6.67 -2.72 -12.16
C LEU A 59 7.56 -2.40 -10.97
N PHE A 60 7.85 -1.12 -10.83
CA PHE A 60 8.44 -0.58 -9.62
C PHE A 60 7.37 0.22 -8.88
N PHE A 61 7.24 -0.01 -7.58
CA PHE A 61 6.31 0.72 -6.72
C PHE A 61 7.04 1.43 -5.58
N VAL A 62 6.38 2.46 -5.05
CA VAL A 62 6.78 3.13 -3.80
C VAL A 62 5.58 3.11 -2.88
N GLN A 63 5.74 2.51 -1.70
CA GLN A 63 4.71 2.49 -0.66
C GLN A 63 5.22 3.25 0.55
N ILE A 64 4.47 4.26 0.98
CA ILE A 64 4.78 5.17 2.08
C ILE A 64 3.73 4.95 3.15
N GLY A 65 4.16 4.59 4.37
CA GLY A 65 3.30 4.06 5.42
C GLY A 65 3.01 2.57 5.21
N ALA A 66 4.06 1.76 5.05
CA ALA A 66 3.90 0.34 4.72
C ALA A 66 3.46 -0.53 5.91
N CYS A 67 3.50 0.00 7.14
CA CYS A 67 3.19 -0.69 8.38
C CYS A 67 3.86 -2.10 8.43
N ASP A 68 3.07 -3.17 8.60
CA ASP A 68 3.58 -4.56 8.57
C ASP A 68 3.55 -5.20 7.17
N GLY A 69 3.00 -4.50 6.16
CA GLY A 69 2.88 -4.94 4.78
C GLY A 69 1.87 -6.08 4.55
N VAL A 70 0.98 -6.33 5.51
CA VAL A 70 -0.02 -7.42 5.44
C VAL A 70 -1.43 -6.92 5.73
N ALA A 71 -1.60 -6.24 6.88
CA ALA A 71 -2.90 -5.79 7.33
C ALA A 71 -3.39 -4.66 6.43
N ASN A 72 -4.55 -4.85 5.80
CA ASN A 72 -5.18 -3.91 4.86
C ASN A 72 -4.31 -3.50 3.64
N ASP A 73 -3.19 -4.21 3.39
CA ASP A 73 -2.27 -3.88 2.30
C ASP A 73 -2.78 -4.42 0.94
N PRO A 74 -3.20 -3.54 0.02
CA PRO A 74 -3.76 -3.94 -1.26
C PRO A 74 -2.72 -4.53 -2.22
N ILE A 75 -1.42 -4.29 -2.00
CA ILE A 75 -0.34 -4.84 -2.85
C ILE A 75 0.32 -6.09 -2.28
N HIS A 76 0.05 -6.48 -1.03
CA HIS A 76 0.70 -7.59 -0.35
C HIS A 76 0.85 -8.84 -1.21
N ARG A 77 -0.24 -9.28 -1.85
CA ARG A 77 -0.24 -10.49 -2.69
C ARG A 77 0.67 -10.37 -3.92
N TRP A 78 0.83 -9.18 -4.47
CA TRP A 78 1.64 -8.91 -5.65
C TRP A 78 3.12 -8.76 -5.31
N ALA A 79 3.43 -8.03 -4.26
CA ALA A 79 4.78 -7.87 -3.74
C ALA A 79 5.39 -9.23 -3.36
N ARG A 80 4.58 -10.16 -2.82
CA ARG A 80 5.01 -11.53 -2.49
C ARG A 80 5.29 -12.45 -3.68
N LEU A 81 4.85 -12.10 -4.88
CA LEU A 81 5.10 -12.93 -6.08
C LEU A 81 6.50 -12.76 -6.68
N ASP A 82 7.34 -11.92 -6.07
CA ASP A 82 8.73 -11.65 -6.47
C ASP A 82 8.87 -11.20 -7.94
N ARG A 83 7.85 -10.53 -8.44
CA ARG A 83 7.82 -9.95 -9.80
C ARG A 83 7.91 -8.45 -9.80
N TRP A 84 7.43 -7.84 -8.73
CA TRP A 84 7.47 -6.43 -8.49
C TRP A 84 8.75 -6.06 -7.73
N SER A 85 9.30 -4.93 -8.07
CA SER A 85 10.34 -4.27 -7.29
C SER A 85 9.75 -3.06 -6.63
N GLY A 86 10.26 -2.66 -5.49
CA GLY A 86 9.72 -1.45 -4.86
C GLY A 86 10.45 -1.05 -3.60
N ILE A 87 10.11 0.13 -3.13
CA ILE A 87 10.55 0.69 -1.85
C ILE A 87 9.35 0.71 -0.92
N LEU A 88 9.50 0.10 0.26
CA LEU A 88 8.55 0.15 1.35
C LEU A 88 9.14 1.04 2.44
N VAL A 89 8.41 2.10 2.77
CA VAL A 89 8.81 3.14 3.72
C VAL A 89 7.94 3.04 4.96
N GLU A 90 8.57 2.88 6.12
CA GLU A 90 7.88 2.76 7.41
C GLU A 90 8.77 3.37 8.51
N PRO A 91 8.34 4.44 9.19
CA PRO A 91 9.17 5.09 10.19
C PRO A 91 9.24 4.37 11.55
N VAL A 92 8.27 3.52 11.88
CA VAL A 92 8.19 2.87 13.18
C VAL A 92 9.03 1.60 13.20
N PRO A 93 10.08 1.50 14.06
CA PRO A 93 10.99 0.35 14.03
C PRO A 93 10.30 -1.00 14.26
N GLU A 94 9.29 -1.07 15.13
CA GLU A 94 8.55 -2.30 15.41
C GLU A 94 7.77 -2.78 14.18
N ASN A 95 7.12 -1.84 13.44
CA ASN A 95 6.42 -2.14 12.20
C ASN A 95 7.41 -2.54 11.11
N MET A 96 8.51 -1.79 10.95
CA MET A 96 9.57 -2.11 10.00
C MET A 96 10.14 -3.52 10.23
N ARG A 97 10.32 -3.94 11.48
CA ARG A 97 10.77 -5.30 11.80
C ARG A 97 9.76 -6.35 11.32
N LYS A 98 8.46 -6.15 11.58
CA LYS A 98 7.39 -7.04 11.09
C LYS A 98 7.32 -7.05 9.57
N LEU A 99 7.42 -5.89 8.95
CA LEU A 99 7.45 -5.72 7.50
C LEU A 99 8.56 -6.55 6.85
N LYS A 100 9.78 -6.44 7.36
CA LYS A 100 10.95 -7.22 6.89
C LYS A 100 10.73 -8.74 7.07
N GLU A 101 10.14 -9.17 8.18
CA GLU A 101 9.85 -10.60 8.41
C GLU A 101 8.76 -11.12 7.45
N ASN A 102 7.70 -10.35 7.23
CA ASN A 102 6.60 -10.71 6.33
C ASN A 102 7.04 -10.83 4.86
N TYR A 103 8.06 -10.07 4.48
CA TYR A 103 8.64 -10.11 3.13
C TYR A 103 10.01 -10.80 3.07
N LYS A 104 10.35 -11.60 4.06
CA LYS A 104 11.62 -12.34 4.11
C LYS A 104 11.88 -13.13 2.82
N GLY A 105 13.10 -13.01 2.30
CA GLY A 105 13.51 -13.65 1.05
C GLY A 105 13.01 -12.98 -0.24
N ARG A 106 12.47 -11.74 -0.14
CA ARG A 106 12.07 -10.94 -1.31
C ARG A 106 13.18 -9.96 -1.68
N SER A 107 14.10 -10.36 -2.53
CA SER A 107 15.31 -9.60 -2.88
C SER A 107 15.02 -8.35 -3.72
N ARG A 108 13.82 -8.21 -4.26
CA ARG A 108 13.40 -7.06 -5.09
C ARG A 108 12.80 -5.92 -4.28
N LEU A 109 12.63 -6.10 -2.97
CA LEU A 109 12.04 -5.11 -2.07
C LEU A 109 13.13 -4.41 -1.27
N ILE A 110 13.03 -3.10 -1.23
CA ILE A 110 13.90 -2.21 -0.45
C ILE A 110 13.08 -1.71 0.74
N PHE A 111 13.66 -1.74 1.93
CA PHE A 111 13.01 -1.32 3.16
C PHE A 111 13.71 -0.08 3.70
N GLU A 112 12.97 1.01 3.90
CA GLU A 112 13.46 2.28 4.40
C GLU A 112 12.78 2.67 5.69
N GLU A 113 13.54 2.67 6.78
CA GLU A 113 13.10 3.07 8.12
C GLU A 113 13.20 4.59 8.27
N VAL A 114 12.31 5.29 7.57
CA VAL A 114 12.21 6.76 7.54
C VAL A 114 10.74 7.14 7.34
N ALA A 115 10.40 8.40 7.58
CA ALA A 115 9.15 8.99 7.10
C ALA A 115 9.41 9.89 5.89
N ILE A 116 8.42 10.07 5.02
CA ILE A 116 8.50 11.05 3.93
C ILE A 116 7.93 12.38 4.44
N ALA A 117 8.73 13.44 4.30
CA ALA A 117 8.37 14.79 4.72
C ALA A 117 8.83 15.82 3.68
N GLU A 118 8.46 17.10 3.87
CA GLU A 118 8.87 18.20 2.98
C GLU A 118 10.38 18.43 2.97
N HIS A 119 11.08 18.05 4.07
CA HIS A 119 12.52 18.20 4.21
C HIS A 119 13.15 16.93 4.74
N SER A 120 14.33 16.61 4.23
CA SER A 120 15.17 15.54 4.78
C SER A 120 15.81 16.00 6.09
N GLY A 121 15.81 15.12 7.12
CA GLY A 121 16.32 15.45 8.46
C GLY A 121 15.71 14.57 9.53
N THR A 122 15.19 15.18 10.59
CA THR A 122 14.43 14.55 11.67
C THR A 122 13.17 15.36 11.98
N LYS A 123 12.11 14.69 12.39
CA LYS A 123 10.83 15.32 12.77
C LYS A 123 10.15 14.47 13.83
N THR A 124 9.44 15.12 14.75
CA THR A 124 8.62 14.42 15.76
C THR A 124 7.48 13.70 15.07
N PHE A 125 7.35 12.41 15.35
CA PHE A 125 6.31 11.51 14.85
C PHE A 125 5.52 10.96 16.03
N TYR A 126 4.20 11.01 15.93
CA TYR A 126 3.29 10.58 16.98
C TYR A 126 2.74 9.21 16.64
N ARG A 127 2.70 8.32 17.62
CA ARG A 127 2.14 6.96 17.53
C ARG A 127 1.57 6.52 18.86
N LEU A 128 0.87 5.39 18.87
CA LEU A 128 0.46 4.77 20.11
C LEU A 128 1.50 3.71 20.52
N ALA A 129 1.80 3.66 21.81
CA ALA A 129 2.65 2.64 22.40
C ALA A 129 2.06 2.17 23.73
N SER A 130 1.99 0.84 23.90
CA SER A 130 1.56 0.20 25.14
C SER A 130 2.61 -0.81 25.56
N PRO A 131 3.28 -0.62 26.71
CA PRO A 131 4.24 -1.58 27.24
C PRO A 131 3.63 -2.97 27.47
N ASP A 132 2.35 -3.00 27.84
CA ASP A 132 1.64 -4.23 28.26
C ASP A 132 0.86 -4.88 27.12
N HIS A 133 1.07 -4.48 25.86
CA HIS A 133 0.29 -4.94 24.69
C HIS A 133 -1.24 -4.85 24.87
N ALA A 134 -1.71 -3.91 25.69
CA ALA A 134 -3.13 -3.73 26.01
C ALA A 134 -3.94 -3.11 24.88
N LEU A 135 -3.26 -2.59 23.85
CA LEU A 135 -3.91 -1.94 22.72
C LEU A 135 -4.32 -2.94 21.63
N PRO A 136 -5.47 -2.76 20.99
CA PRO A 136 -5.86 -3.53 19.83
C PRO A 136 -4.82 -3.48 18.71
N GLU A 137 -4.66 -4.57 17.93
CA GLU A 137 -3.64 -4.65 16.88
C GLU A 137 -3.71 -3.55 15.82
N TRP A 138 -4.92 -3.08 15.49
CA TRP A 138 -5.10 -2.01 14.49
C TRP A 138 -4.42 -0.70 14.90
N THR A 139 -4.21 -0.44 16.20
CA THR A 139 -3.55 0.78 16.70
C THR A 139 -2.09 0.89 16.28
N MET A 140 -1.46 -0.21 15.88
CA MET A 140 -0.11 -0.20 15.33
C MET A 140 -0.02 0.55 13.97
N GLN A 141 -1.14 0.66 13.27
CA GLN A 141 -1.22 1.37 11.99
C GLN A 141 -1.26 2.89 12.20
N LEU A 142 -1.68 3.33 13.39
CA LEU A 142 -1.79 4.76 13.72
C LEU A 142 -0.42 5.39 13.95
N GLY A 143 0.04 6.14 12.98
CA GLY A 143 1.27 6.91 13.08
C GLY A 143 1.23 8.14 12.18
N SER A 144 1.43 9.34 12.76
CA SER A 144 1.29 10.60 12.03
C SER A 144 2.26 11.68 12.54
N PHE A 145 2.60 12.63 11.66
CA PHE A 145 3.20 13.90 12.08
C PHE A 145 2.19 14.82 12.79
N GLU A 146 0.90 14.53 12.64
CA GLU A 146 -0.19 15.33 13.18
C GLU A 146 -0.78 14.66 14.44
N ARG A 147 -0.38 15.15 15.62
CA ARG A 147 -0.90 14.65 16.91
C ARG A 147 -2.43 14.58 16.95
N LYS A 148 -3.10 15.59 16.35
CA LYS A 148 -4.56 15.67 16.29
C LYS A 148 -5.21 14.50 15.56
N THR A 149 -4.55 13.96 14.52
CA THR A 149 -5.06 12.80 13.75
C THR A 149 -5.13 11.56 14.63
N ILE A 150 -4.07 11.28 15.40
CA ILE A 150 -4.09 10.15 16.34
C ILE A 150 -5.21 10.36 17.39
N LEU A 151 -5.33 11.57 17.94
CA LEU A 151 -6.33 11.88 18.95
C LEU A 151 -7.77 11.90 18.45
N SER A 152 -8.00 11.95 17.15
CA SER A 152 -9.37 11.83 16.56
C SER A 152 -10.01 10.47 16.84
N HIS A 153 -9.20 9.43 17.13
CA HIS A 153 -9.68 8.10 17.46
C HIS A 153 -10.17 7.94 18.91
N ARG A 154 -10.31 9.02 19.68
CA ARG A 154 -10.85 8.99 21.08
C ARG A 154 -12.24 8.38 21.18
N THR A 155 -13.04 8.44 20.13
CA THR A 155 -14.38 7.83 20.11
C THR A 155 -14.36 6.31 20.23
N VAL A 156 -13.31 5.67 19.72
CA VAL A 156 -13.10 4.20 19.75
C VAL A 156 -12.06 3.78 20.79
N LEU A 157 -11.21 4.70 21.23
CA LEU A 157 -10.20 4.50 22.27
C LEU A 157 -10.20 5.73 23.23
N PRO A 158 -11.10 5.77 24.22
CA PRO A 158 -11.27 6.93 25.10
C PRO A 158 -9.98 7.37 25.82
N ASP A 159 -9.16 6.40 26.23
CA ASP A 159 -7.92 6.62 26.98
C ASP A 159 -6.68 6.82 26.10
N ILE A 160 -6.86 7.15 24.84
CA ILE A 160 -5.79 7.24 23.82
C ILE A 160 -4.61 8.13 24.25
N ASP A 161 -4.87 9.17 25.03
CA ASP A 161 -3.83 10.09 25.51
C ASP A 161 -2.75 9.42 26.36
N GLN A 162 -3.11 8.35 27.09
CA GLN A 162 -2.16 7.61 27.95
C GLN A 162 -1.14 6.82 27.12
N TYR A 163 -1.50 6.48 25.90
CA TYR A 163 -0.67 5.66 25.00
C TYR A 163 0.05 6.49 23.94
N LEU A 164 -0.30 7.78 23.83
CA LEU A 164 0.28 8.66 22.81
C LEU A 164 1.73 9.00 23.16
N VAL A 165 2.64 8.64 22.27
CA VAL A 165 4.05 8.96 22.37
C VAL A 165 4.51 9.73 21.15
N GLY A 166 5.39 10.72 21.35
CA GLY A 166 6.13 11.39 20.28
C GLY A 166 7.59 10.92 20.31
N SER A 167 8.12 10.59 19.14
CA SER A 167 9.53 10.22 18.98
C SER A 167 10.11 10.87 17.74
N GLU A 168 11.41 11.17 17.78
CA GLU A 168 12.10 11.66 16.59
C GLU A 168 12.31 10.52 15.59
N VAL A 169 11.85 10.74 14.35
CA VAL A 169 12.10 9.83 13.23
C VAL A 169 12.92 10.53 12.15
N ARG A 170 13.74 9.76 11.44
CA ARG A 170 14.43 10.27 10.26
C ARG A 170 13.43 10.56 9.16
N THR A 171 13.64 11.67 8.45
CA THR A 171 12.84 12.05 7.30
C THR A 171 13.67 12.12 6.03
N LEU A 172 13.05 11.80 4.90
CA LEU A 172 13.54 12.08 3.55
C LEU A 172 12.44 12.78 2.77
N THR A 173 12.84 13.59 1.79
CA THR A 173 11.90 13.94 0.72
C THR A 173 11.70 12.74 -0.21
N LEU A 174 10.58 12.67 -0.93
CA LEU A 174 10.39 11.63 -1.95
C LEU A 174 11.51 11.64 -2.99
N LYS A 175 11.96 12.82 -3.40
CA LYS A 175 13.08 12.99 -4.33
C LYS A 175 14.39 12.41 -3.78
N ASP A 176 14.71 12.67 -2.52
CA ASP A 176 15.93 12.16 -1.89
C ASP A 176 15.86 10.65 -1.71
N LEU A 177 14.68 10.10 -1.35
CA LEU A 177 14.47 8.66 -1.30
C LEU A 177 14.76 7.99 -2.65
N LEU A 178 14.16 8.50 -3.72
CA LEU A 178 14.35 7.94 -5.06
C LEU A 178 15.81 8.08 -5.53
N LYS A 179 16.44 9.24 -5.29
CA LYS A 179 17.85 9.49 -5.60
C LYS A 179 18.77 8.53 -4.86
N LYS A 180 18.52 8.27 -3.58
CA LYS A 180 19.28 7.33 -2.74
C LYS A 180 19.35 5.93 -3.38
N HIS A 181 18.27 5.50 -4.01
CA HIS A 181 18.15 4.17 -4.62
C HIS A 181 18.33 4.15 -6.14
N GLY A 182 18.67 5.28 -6.76
CA GLY A 182 18.86 5.39 -8.21
C GLY A 182 17.58 5.17 -9.00
N VAL A 183 16.40 5.37 -8.39
CA VAL A 183 15.10 5.18 -9.02
C VAL A 183 14.71 6.47 -9.74
N ARG A 184 14.63 6.43 -11.06
CA ARG A 184 14.19 7.56 -11.91
C ARG A 184 12.73 7.47 -12.30
N ARG A 185 12.16 6.26 -12.28
CA ARG A 185 10.79 6.01 -12.69
C ARG A 185 10.19 4.88 -11.86
N PHE A 186 8.92 5.03 -11.51
CA PHE A 186 8.10 3.99 -10.89
C PHE A 186 6.64 4.13 -11.37
N GLU A 187 5.89 3.05 -11.35
CA GLU A 187 4.56 2.97 -11.96
C GLU A 187 3.44 3.17 -10.96
N LEU A 188 3.62 2.76 -9.71
CA LEU A 188 2.59 2.77 -8.68
C LEU A 188 3.12 3.43 -7.40
N MET A 189 2.36 4.35 -6.84
CA MET A 189 2.59 4.96 -5.54
C MET A 189 1.43 4.63 -4.62
N LEU A 190 1.73 4.23 -3.38
CA LEU A 190 0.75 4.08 -2.33
C LEU A 190 1.17 4.99 -1.17
N VAL A 191 0.23 5.72 -0.64
CA VAL A 191 0.44 6.66 0.48
C VAL A 191 -0.64 6.41 1.51
N ASP A 192 -0.22 6.12 2.73
CA ASP A 192 -1.07 5.97 3.91
C ASP A 192 -0.28 6.54 5.10
N CYS A 193 -0.47 7.83 5.34
CA CYS A 193 0.32 8.62 6.27
C CYS A 193 -0.55 9.30 7.35
N GLU A 194 -1.76 8.78 7.54
CA GLU A 194 -2.65 9.21 8.61
C GLU A 194 -2.79 10.75 8.64
N GLY A 195 -3.27 11.29 7.50
CA GLY A 195 -3.55 12.71 7.33
C GLY A 195 -2.40 13.57 6.77
N TYR A 196 -1.19 13.02 6.61
CA TYR A 196 -0.06 13.69 5.98
C TYR A 196 0.07 13.39 4.48
N ASP A 197 -0.88 12.66 3.93
CA ASP A 197 -0.89 12.11 2.56
C ASP A 197 -0.72 13.19 1.49
N PHE A 198 -1.43 14.30 1.60
CA PHE A 198 -1.32 15.38 0.62
C PHE A 198 0.07 16.02 0.60
N ALA A 199 0.71 16.18 1.76
CA ALA A 199 2.08 16.69 1.82
C ALA A 199 3.08 15.77 1.12
N VAL A 200 2.82 14.46 1.14
CA VAL A 200 3.58 13.45 0.41
C VAL A 200 3.26 13.47 -1.07
N VAL A 201 1.97 13.42 -1.43
CA VAL A 201 1.50 13.41 -2.82
C VAL A 201 1.99 14.63 -3.60
N LYS A 202 1.99 15.83 -3.00
CA LYS A 202 2.49 17.05 -3.64
C LYS A 202 3.93 16.92 -4.15
N GLN A 203 4.75 16.09 -3.54
CA GLN A 203 6.16 15.97 -3.93
C GLN A 203 6.37 15.32 -5.30
N ILE A 204 5.34 14.69 -5.89
CA ILE A 204 5.45 14.11 -7.24
C ILE A 204 5.70 15.17 -8.31
N ASP A 205 5.27 16.42 -8.11
CA ASP A 205 5.49 17.52 -9.06
C ASP A 205 6.98 17.79 -9.33
N SER A 206 7.83 17.48 -8.37
CA SER A 206 9.29 17.64 -8.48
C SER A 206 10.00 16.47 -9.15
N LEU A 207 9.29 15.42 -9.57
CA LEU A 207 9.86 14.21 -10.14
C LEU A 207 10.06 14.32 -11.65
N GLU A 208 11.08 13.65 -12.16
CA GLU A 208 11.35 13.53 -13.60
C GLU A 208 10.25 12.79 -14.36
N SER A 209 9.54 11.88 -13.68
CA SER A 209 8.47 11.06 -14.26
C SER A 209 7.37 10.83 -13.23
N LEU A 210 6.15 11.15 -13.63
CA LEU A 210 4.97 10.91 -12.80
C LEU A 210 4.58 9.43 -12.81
N PRO A 211 4.17 8.83 -11.66
CA PRO A 211 3.65 7.46 -11.60
C PRO A 211 2.37 7.32 -12.42
N SER A 212 2.11 6.11 -12.90
CA SER A 212 0.89 5.80 -13.68
C SER A 212 -0.36 5.79 -12.84
N ALA A 213 -0.23 5.37 -11.57
CA ALA A 213 -1.32 5.33 -10.60
C ALA A 213 -0.81 5.67 -9.20
N ILE A 214 -1.68 6.30 -8.41
CA ILE A 214 -1.44 6.67 -7.01
C ILE A 214 -2.68 6.23 -6.21
N VAL A 215 -2.48 5.53 -5.11
CA VAL A 215 -3.50 5.27 -4.10
C VAL A 215 -3.12 6.07 -2.86
N TYR A 216 -4.05 6.83 -2.31
CA TYR A 216 -3.81 7.61 -1.10
C TYR A 216 -5.04 7.63 -0.21
N GLU A 217 -4.82 7.66 1.10
CA GLU A 217 -5.89 7.83 2.07
C GLU A 217 -6.38 9.28 2.04
N HIS A 218 -7.71 9.47 2.02
CA HIS A 218 -8.29 10.82 2.01
C HIS A 218 -9.11 11.15 3.26
N VAL A 219 -9.47 10.14 4.05
CA VAL A 219 -10.43 10.32 5.17
C VAL A 219 -9.84 11.16 6.31
N HIS A 220 -8.55 11.10 6.53
CA HIS A 220 -7.85 11.88 7.55
C HIS A 220 -7.23 13.18 7.03
N MET A 221 -7.36 13.47 5.72
CA MET A 221 -6.82 14.69 5.14
C MET A 221 -7.64 15.92 5.54
N ALA A 222 -6.97 17.02 5.83
CA ALA A 222 -7.61 18.30 6.10
C ALA A 222 -8.30 18.91 4.87
N ALA A 223 -7.75 18.67 3.68
CA ALA A 223 -8.22 19.24 2.41
C ALA A 223 -8.16 18.21 1.27
N PRO A 224 -9.01 17.18 1.26
CA PRO A 224 -8.98 16.12 0.26
C PRO A 224 -9.33 16.63 -1.17
N SER A 225 -10.16 17.68 -1.30
CA SER A 225 -10.47 18.30 -2.59
C SER A 225 -9.25 18.98 -3.20
N GLU A 226 -8.42 19.67 -2.42
CA GLU A 226 -7.20 20.30 -2.92
C GLU A 226 -6.20 19.28 -3.48
N CYS A 227 -6.13 18.09 -2.86
CA CYS A 227 -5.31 16.99 -3.37
C CYS A 227 -5.84 16.49 -4.73
N ALA A 228 -7.16 16.33 -4.86
CA ALA A 228 -7.78 15.91 -6.10
C ALA A 228 -7.58 16.96 -7.22
N ASP A 229 -7.71 18.24 -6.91
CA ASP A 229 -7.47 19.34 -7.86
C ASP A 229 -6.00 19.41 -8.29
N PHE A 230 -5.07 19.28 -7.35
CA PHE A 230 -3.64 19.20 -7.64
C PHE A 230 -3.32 18.06 -8.61
N LEU A 231 -3.84 16.87 -8.34
CA LEU A 231 -3.65 15.70 -9.20
C LEU A 231 -4.31 15.87 -10.57
N SER A 232 -5.49 16.50 -10.62
CA SER A 232 -6.18 16.83 -11.87
C SER A 232 -5.35 17.77 -12.76
N ASN A 233 -4.71 18.79 -12.17
CA ASN A 233 -3.81 19.69 -12.88
C ASN A 233 -2.56 18.98 -13.44
N LEU A 234 -2.14 17.87 -12.84
CA LEU A 234 -1.08 17.01 -13.35
C LEU A 234 -1.56 15.94 -14.34
N GLY A 235 -2.84 15.98 -14.74
CA GLY A 235 -3.44 15.08 -15.73
C GLY A 235 -3.89 13.74 -15.18
N TYR A 236 -4.11 13.63 -13.86
CA TYR A 236 -4.74 12.46 -13.26
C TYR A 236 -6.25 12.58 -13.23
N ARG A 237 -6.93 11.44 -13.33
CA ARG A 237 -8.34 11.26 -12.98
C ARG A 237 -8.42 10.52 -11.66
N THR A 238 -9.46 10.78 -10.87
CA THR A 238 -9.63 10.18 -9.54
C THR A 238 -10.89 9.32 -9.45
N LEU A 239 -10.79 8.24 -8.68
CA LEU A 239 -11.91 7.41 -8.22
C LEU A 239 -11.84 7.33 -6.71
N GLN A 240 -12.87 7.80 -6.03
CA GLN A 240 -12.97 7.79 -4.58
C GLN A 240 -13.67 6.53 -4.10
N PHE A 241 -13.11 5.91 -3.05
CA PHE A 241 -13.65 4.77 -2.33
C PHE A 241 -13.98 5.19 -0.88
N ALA A 242 -14.28 4.25 0.01
CA ALA A 242 -14.68 4.58 1.37
C ALA A 242 -13.62 5.40 2.14
N THR A 243 -12.38 4.96 2.12
CA THR A 243 -11.27 5.60 2.86
C THR A 243 -10.21 6.18 1.94
N ASP A 244 -10.09 5.64 0.74
CA ASP A 244 -8.98 5.90 -0.17
C ASP A 244 -9.43 6.48 -1.49
N THR A 245 -8.51 7.11 -2.18
CA THR A 245 -8.67 7.57 -3.56
C THR A 245 -7.62 6.93 -4.46
N LEU A 246 -8.06 6.42 -5.61
CA LEU A 246 -7.20 6.02 -6.70
C LEU A 246 -7.11 7.14 -7.72
N ALA A 247 -5.93 7.74 -7.86
CA ALA A 247 -5.60 8.63 -8.96
C ALA A 247 -4.85 7.86 -10.06
N TYR A 248 -5.19 8.10 -11.32
CA TYR A 248 -4.60 7.37 -12.45
C TYR A 248 -4.51 8.25 -13.69
N ARG A 249 -3.51 8.01 -14.51
CA ARG A 249 -3.31 8.70 -15.79
C ARG A 249 -4.19 8.09 -16.87
N GLU A 250 -4.50 8.86 -17.88
CA GLU A 250 -5.30 8.39 -19.02
C GLU A 250 -4.67 7.14 -19.68
N GLY A 251 -5.51 6.19 -20.09
CA GLY A 251 -5.08 4.94 -20.70
C GLY A 251 -4.66 3.83 -19.73
N VAL A 252 -4.50 4.13 -18.43
CA VAL A 252 -4.14 3.12 -17.41
C VAL A 252 -5.27 2.12 -17.20
N PHE A 253 -6.51 2.61 -17.12
CA PHE A 253 -7.70 1.77 -16.97
C PHE A 253 -8.66 1.97 -18.15
N PRO A 254 -9.29 0.90 -18.67
CA PRO A 254 -10.29 1.01 -19.73
C PRO A 254 -11.59 1.64 -19.22
N HIS A 255 -12.28 2.38 -20.08
CA HIS A 255 -13.53 3.09 -19.76
C HIS A 255 -14.60 2.23 -19.07
N ARG A 256 -14.70 0.95 -19.44
CA ARG A 256 -15.65 0.00 -18.82
C ARG A 256 -15.39 -0.20 -17.32
N LEU A 257 -14.13 -0.19 -16.88
CA LEU A 257 -13.78 -0.30 -15.45
C LEU A 257 -14.16 0.97 -14.69
N ILE A 258 -13.93 2.12 -15.29
CA ILE A 258 -14.21 3.43 -14.70
C ILE A 258 -15.72 3.64 -14.50
N ARG A 259 -16.56 3.21 -15.47
CA ARG A 259 -18.03 3.31 -15.36
C ARG A 259 -18.59 2.45 -14.23
N SER A 260 -18.00 1.30 -13.96
CA SER A 260 -18.44 0.41 -12.86
C SER A 260 -18.22 1.04 -11.47
N ALA A 261 -17.22 1.91 -11.30
CA ALA A 261 -17.01 2.64 -10.06
C ALA A 261 -18.01 3.79 -9.86
N ALA A 262 -18.45 4.43 -10.94
CA ALA A 262 -19.40 5.54 -10.88
C ALA A 262 -20.81 5.13 -10.38
N VAL A 263 -21.17 3.85 -10.52
CA VAL A 263 -22.45 3.31 -10.04
C VAL A 263 -22.47 3.11 -8.51
N SER A 264 -21.33 3.14 -7.85
CA SER A 264 -21.22 3.01 -6.37
C SER A 264 -21.44 4.33 -5.62
N ARG A 265 -21.80 5.41 -6.29
CA ARG A 265 -21.99 6.75 -5.69
C ARG A 265 -23.44 7.07 -5.31
N VAL A 266 -24.28 6.04 -5.00
CA VAL A 266 -25.64 6.26 -4.46
C VAL A 266 -25.74 5.65 -3.08
#